data_ed0a0ad17e386db393e89c775a7e4a08
#
_entry.id   ed0a0ad17e386db393e89c775a7e4a08
#
_cell.length_a   1.000
_cell.length_b   1.000
_cell.length_c   1.000
_cell.angle_alpha   90.00
_cell.angle_beta   90.00
_cell.angle_gamma   90.00
#
_symmetry.space_group_name_H-M   'P 1'
#
loop_
_entity.id
_entity.type
_entity.pdbx_description
1 polymer ?
#
loop_
_entity_poly.entity_id
_entity_poly.type
_entity_poly.pdbx_seq_one_letter_code
_entity_poly.pdbx_strand_id
1 'polypeptide(L)'
;MDKKKILILGASGFIGNAIYKELCNYFNTFGTYCHTTIYSDNGQFFRYDMREDDIVLLLEKVRPDFIISALRGEFAAQVQAHEHMMEYLIKNETKLYFISSANVFDAYSKFPSYEYDKTLSESVYGRLKIKIENMMMRLPKEKTAILRVPMVFGNTSPRVKEIKMHLEAHEPIEVFPNLIVNVTNDDRLTQQIHYLVNRDKTGVFHLGSKDLVQHEEFIKEIIKKMGNFHPILKRVFTTNEDRYLAALPKHNKLPKNLRVKYQEIIDHHIPVD
;
A
#
# COMPACT_ATOMS: atom_id res chain seq x y z
N MET A 1 6.58 -5.90 -30.04
CA MET A 1 5.39 -5.41 -29.29
C MET A 1 5.85 -4.26 -28.40
N ASP A 2 5.19 -3.13 -28.49
CA ASP A 2 5.50 -2.02 -27.60
C ASP A 2 5.22 -2.40 -26.16
N LYS A 3 6.09 -1.94 -25.24
CA LYS A 3 5.88 -2.18 -23.81
C LYS A 3 4.60 -1.47 -23.35
N LYS A 4 3.76 -2.16 -22.59
CA LYS A 4 2.57 -1.57 -21.96
C LYS A 4 2.96 -0.36 -21.10
N LYS A 5 2.13 0.69 -21.15
CA LYS A 5 2.35 1.93 -20.40
C LYS A 5 1.69 1.84 -19.02
N ILE A 6 2.43 2.19 -17.99
CA ILE A 6 1.95 2.25 -16.61
C ILE A 6 2.11 3.67 -16.10
N LEU A 7 1.07 4.24 -15.51
CA LEU A 7 1.13 5.50 -14.78
C LEU A 7 0.96 5.22 -13.29
N ILE A 8 1.97 5.58 -12.49
CA ILE A 8 1.94 5.43 -11.03
C ILE A 8 1.68 6.81 -10.41
N LEU A 9 0.49 6.98 -9.85
CA LEU A 9 0.11 8.19 -9.12
C LEU A 9 0.68 8.12 -7.70
N GLY A 10 1.41 9.17 -7.30
CA GLY A 10 2.14 9.19 -6.03
C GLY A 10 3.47 8.43 -6.05
N ALA A 11 4.12 8.34 -7.22
CA ALA A 11 5.41 7.65 -7.42
C ALA A 11 6.59 8.29 -6.66
N SER A 12 6.45 9.50 -6.16
CA SER A 12 7.45 10.13 -5.26
C SER A 12 7.34 9.68 -3.80
N GLY A 13 6.23 9.02 -3.41
CA GLY A 13 6.02 8.48 -2.07
C GLY A 13 6.67 7.10 -1.87
N PHE A 14 6.75 6.63 -0.62
CA PHE A 14 7.43 5.38 -0.25
C PHE A 14 6.94 4.17 -1.09
N ILE A 15 5.66 3.85 -1.04
CA ILE A 15 5.10 2.68 -1.79
C ILE A 15 5.14 2.94 -3.29
N GLY A 16 4.74 4.13 -3.75
CA GLY A 16 4.72 4.46 -5.18
C GLY A 16 6.11 4.40 -5.82
N ASN A 17 7.15 4.85 -5.09
CA ASN A 17 8.54 4.79 -5.57
C ASN A 17 9.06 3.35 -5.65
N ALA A 18 8.75 2.53 -4.65
CA ALA A 18 9.11 1.13 -4.69
C ALA A 18 8.45 0.41 -5.90
N ILE A 19 7.16 0.67 -6.15
CA ILE A 19 6.45 0.14 -7.32
C ILE A 19 7.07 0.63 -8.63
N TYR A 20 7.44 1.92 -8.70
CA TYR A 20 8.09 2.48 -9.90
C TYR A 20 9.41 1.77 -10.19
N LYS A 21 10.28 1.62 -9.18
CA LYS A 21 11.58 0.95 -9.32
C LYS A 21 11.45 -0.51 -9.76
N GLU A 22 10.45 -1.22 -9.28
CA GLU A 22 10.19 -2.60 -9.68
C GLU A 22 9.72 -2.68 -11.14
N LEU A 23 8.77 -1.81 -11.54
CA LEU A 23 8.10 -1.95 -12.83
C LEU A 23 8.82 -1.28 -14.00
N CYS A 24 9.66 -0.26 -13.79
CA CYS A 24 10.31 0.51 -14.85
C CYS A 24 11.24 -0.33 -15.74
N ASN A 25 11.76 -1.45 -15.26
CA ASN A 25 12.59 -2.35 -16.06
C ASN A 25 11.78 -3.19 -17.06
N TYR A 26 10.49 -3.41 -16.78
CA TYR A 26 9.63 -4.33 -17.53
C TYR A 26 8.62 -3.62 -18.43
N PHE A 27 8.16 -2.44 -17.99
CA PHE A 27 7.10 -1.65 -18.64
C PHE A 27 7.58 -0.25 -19.01
N ASN A 28 6.84 0.43 -19.89
CA ASN A 28 7.02 1.86 -20.10
C ASN A 28 6.33 2.62 -18.96
N THR A 29 7.07 2.90 -17.88
CA THR A 29 6.54 3.35 -16.62
C THR A 29 6.73 4.84 -16.42
N PHE A 30 5.63 5.52 -16.11
CA PHE A 30 5.57 6.93 -15.75
C PHE A 30 5.17 7.08 -14.28
N GLY A 31 5.65 8.14 -13.65
CA GLY A 31 5.32 8.45 -12.26
C GLY A 31 4.80 9.86 -12.08
N THR A 32 4.14 10.11 -10.96
CA THR A 32 3.81 11.49 -10.56
C THR A 32 4.50 11.89 -9.26
N TYR A 33 4.80 13.18 -9.15
CA TYR A 33 5.30 13.84 -7.94
C TYR A 33 4.52 15.14 -7.70
N CYS A 34 4.50 15.64 -6.45
CA CYS A 34 3.80 16.88 -6.10
C CYS A 34 4.80 17.98 -5.71
N HIS A 35 5.49 17.82 -4.60
CA HIS A 35 6.32 18.90 -4.00
C HIS A 35 7.83 18.70 -4.17
N THR A 36 8.30 17.49 -4.42
CA THR A 36 9.73 17.23 -4.55
C THR A 36 10.25 17.63 -5.92
N THR A 37 11.38 18.36 -5.95
CA THR A 37 12.02 18.79 -7.19
C THR A 37 12.97 17.76 -7.79
N ILE A 38 13.24 16.65 -7.08
CA ILE A 38 14.19 15.61 -7.52
C ILE A 38 13.78 15.00 -8.88
N TYR A 39 12.50 15.05 -9.21
CA TYR A 39 11.96 14.46 -10.44
C TYR A 39 11.68 15.48 -11.56
N SER A 40 11.96 16.79 -11.35
CA SER A 40 11.61 17.84 -12.32
C SER A 40 12.23 17.64 -13.69
N ASP A 41 13.46 17.12 -13.73
CA ASP A 41 14.22 16.91 -14.97
C ASP A 41 14.09 15.48 -15.51
N ASN A 42 13.25 14.66 -14.90
CA ASN A 42 13.03 13.29 -15.35
C ASN A 42 11.81 13.21 -16.27
N GLY A 43 12.03 12.99 -17.56
CA GLY A 43 10.98 12.90 -18.59
C GLY A 43 9.92 11.80 -18.37
N GLN A 44 10.17 10.87 -17.45
CA GLN A 44 9.19 9.83 -17.04
C GLN A 44 8.32 10.27 -15.86
N PHE A 45 8.54 11.45 -15.28
CA PHE A 45 7.79 11.96 -14.15
C PHE A 45 7.04 13.23 -14.51
N PHE A 46 5.79 13.30 -14.04
CA PHE A 46 4.93 14.47 -14.21
C PHE A 46 4.60 15.10 -12.86
N ARG A 47 4.64 16.44 -12.79
CA ARG A 47 4.06 17.13 -11.64
C ARG A 47 2.55 16.93 -11.66
N TYR A 48 1.98 16.56 -10.51
CA TYR A 48 0.57 16.42 -10.32
C TYR A 48 0.21 16.71 -8.85
N ASP A 49 -0.49 17.80 -8.62
CA ASP A 49 -1.16 18.11 -7.35
C ASP A 49 -2.66 17.87 -7.49
N MET A 50 -3.19 16.86 -6.80
CA MET A 50 -4.60 16.48 -6.90
C MET A 50 -5.59 17.55 -6.40
N ARG A 51 -5.12 18.66 -5.79
CA ARG A 51 -5.91 19.79 -5.34
C ARG A 51 -6.07 20.87 -6.42
N GLU A 52 -5.16 20.92 -7.36
CA GLU A 52 -5.01 21.98 -8.34
C GLU A 52 -5.13 21.49 -9.78
N ASP A 53 -4.62 20.26 -10.04
CA ASP A 53 -4.46 19.76 -11.40
C ASP A 53 -5.59 18.78 -11.78
N ASP A 54 -6.01 18.82 -13.03
CA ASP A 54 -6.96 17.84 -13.58
C ASP A 54 -6.24 16.55 -13.98
N ILE A 55 -6.61 15.45 -13.32
CA ILE A 55 -6.05 14.13 -13.62
C ILE A 55 -6.35 13.67 -15.04
N VAL A 56 -7.48 14.06 -15.61
CA VAL A 56 -7.90 13.63 -16.96
C VAL A 56 -6.91 14.13 -18.02
N LEU A 57 -6.42 15.36 -17.89
CA LEU A 57 -5.41 15.91 -18.81
C LEU A 57 -4.11 15.09 -18.79
N LEU A 58 -3.70 14.64 -17.61
CA LEU A 58 -2.52 13.76 -17.48
C LEU A 58 -2.79 12.38 -18.09
N LEU A 59 -3.97 11.82 -17.88
CA LEU A 59 -4.35 10.52 -18.42
C LEU A 59 -4.42 10.56 -19.96
N GLU A 60 -4.98 11.61 -20.55
CA GLU A 60 -5.02 11.80 -22.00
C GLU A 60 -3.63 12.00 -22.62
N LYS A 61 -2.72 12.67 -21.91
CA LYS A 61 -1.35 12.86 -22.32
C LYS A 61 -0.55 11.54 -22.34
N VAL A 62 -0.66 10.74 -21.26
CA VAL A 62 0.11 9.48 -21.10
C VAL A 62 -0.56 8.34 -21.84
N ARG A 63 -1.89 8.26 -21.83
CA ARG A 63 -2.71 7.14 -22.34
C ARG A 63 -2.21 5.80 -21.80
N PRO A 64 -2.27 5.59 -20.47
CA PRO A 64 -1.74 4.39 -19.86
C PRO A 64 -2.64 3.18 -20.09
N ASP A 65 -2.02 1.99 -20.23
CA ASP A 65 -2.75 0.71 -20.16
C ASP A 65 -3.17 0.41 -18.72
N PHE A 66 -2.30 0.79 -17.76
CA PHE A 66 -2.53 0.60 -16.33
C PHE A 66 -2.27 1.89 -15.55
N ILE A 67 -3.17 2.19 -14.63
CA ILE A 67 -2.97 3.20 -13.58
C ILE A 67 -2.75 2.47 -12.27
N ILE A 68 -1.72 2.84 -11.50
CA ILE A 68 -1.53 2.38 -10.13
C ILE A 68 -1.65 3.58 -9.21
N SER A 69 -2.72 3.62 -8.40
CA SER A 69 -2.94 4.74 -7.47
C SER A 69 -2.39 4.43 -6.08
N ALA A 70 -1.30 5.11 -5.73
CA ALA A 70 -0.68 5.15 -4.40
C ALA A 70 -0.78 6.57 -3.78
N LEU A 71 -1.80 7.33 -4.16
CA LEU A 71 -2.02 8.70 -3.70
C LEU A 71 -2.20 8.75 -2.17
N ARG A 72 -1.61 9.81 -1.58
CA ARG A 72 -1.75 10.19 -0.17
C ARG A 72 -1.96 11.70 -0.09
N GLY A 73 -2.54 12.16 1.01
CA GLY A 73 -2.76 13.59 1.25
C GLY A 73 -4.23 13.87 1.55
N GLU A 74 -4.73 15.03 1.14
CA GLU A 74 -6.08 15.48 1.44
C GLU A 74 -7.16 14.50 0.93
N PHE A 75 -8.11 14.17 1.79
CA PHE A 75 -9.08 13.11 1.53
C PHE A 75 -10.12 13.48 0.47
N ALA A 76 -10.58 14.73 0.48
CA ALA A 76 -11.54 15.21 -0.52
C ALA A 76 -10.93 15.19 -1.93
N ALA A 77 -9.70 15.68 -2.06
CA ALA A 77 -8.98 15.68 -3.32
C ALA A 77 -8.69 14.24 -3.83
N GLN A 78 -8.37 13.29 -2.93
CA GLN A 78 -8.23 11.89 -3.33
C GLN A 78 -9.55 11.33 -3.90
N VAL A 79 -10.69 11.62 -3.26
CA VAL A 79 -11.99 11.17 -3.75
C VAL A 79 -12.28 11.74 -5.13
N GLN A 80 -12.13 13.05 -5.30
CA GLN A 80 -12.38 13.74 -6.58
C GLN A 80 -11.49 13.20 -7.71
N ALA A 81 -10.18 13.04 -7.44
CA ALA A 81 -9.26 12.48 -8.42
C ALA A 81 -9.68 11.06 -8.86
N HIS A 82 -10.17 10.23 -7.92
CA HIS A 82 -10.66 8.90 -8.27
C HIS A 82 -12.01 8.93 -9.00
N GLU A 83 -12.92 9.87 -8.71
CA GLU A 83 -14.16 10.07 -9.48
C GLU A 83 -13.84 10.37 -10.95
N HIS A 84 -12.94 11.31 -11.23
CA HIS A 84 -12.51 11.63 -12.59
C HIS A 84 -11.77 10.42 -13.26
N MET A 85 -10.98 9.67 -12.51
CA MET A 85 -10.39 8.43 -13.04
C MET A 85 -11.46 7.41 -13.43
N MET A 86 -12.53 7.23 -12.63
CA MET A 86 -13.64 6.32 -13.01
C MET A 86 -14.29 6.73 -14.31
N GLU A 87 -14.54 8.02 -14.51
CA GLU A 87 -15.11 8.54 -15.77
C GLU A 87 -14.19 8.27 -16.97
N TYR A 88 -12.88 8.43 -16.79
CA TYR A 88 -11.89 8.09 -17.82
C TYR A 88 -11.89 6.59 -18.13
N LEU A 89 -11.93 5.72 -17.11
CA LEU A 89 -11.94 4.28 -17.28
C LEU A 89 -13.16 3.75 -18.04
N ILE A 90 -14.33 4.39 -17.88
CA ILE A 90 -15.54 4.00 -18.61
C ILE A 90 -15.34 4.15 -20.12
N LYS A 91 -14.60 5.18 -20.54
CA LYS A 91 -14.40 5.55 -21.96
C LYS A 91 -13.16 4.92 -22.60
N ASN A 92 -12.26 4.33 -21.80
CA ASN A 92 -10.95 3.86 -22.24
C ASN A 92 -10.67 2.42 -21.78
N GLU A 93 -9.81 1.69 -22.47
CA GLU A 93 -9.42 0.31 -22.11
C GLU A 93 -8.38 0.23 -20.94
N THR A 94 -8.10 1.34 -20.32
CA THR A 94 -7.21 1.46 -19.16
C THR A 94 -7.78 0.72 -17.96
N LYS A 95 -6.90 0.14 -17.13
CA LYS A 95 -7.25 -0.52 -15.85
C LYS A 95 -6.64 0.22 -14.67
N LEU A 96 -7.37 0.24 -13.55
CA LEU A 96 -6.91 0.86 -12.31
C LEU A 96 -6.59 -0.17 -11.23
N TYR A 97 -5.38 -0.10 -10.71
CA TYR A 97 -4.91 -0.78 -9.51
C TYR A 97 -4.84 0.21 -8.35
N PHE A 98 -5.67 0.02 -7.35
CA PHE A 98 -5.79 0.93 -6.22
C PHE A 98 -5.13 0.35 -4.97
N ILE A 99 -4.16 1.06 -4.41
CA ILE A 99 -3.55 0.69 -3.14
C ILE A 99 -4.51 1.08 -2.01
N SER A 100 -5.30 0.10 -1.59
CA SER A 100 -6.18 0.20 -0.43
C SER A 100 -5.45 -0.23 0.85
N SER A 101 -6.16 -0.53 1.91
CA SER A 101 -5.58 -0.82 3.23
C SER A 101 -6.38 -1.87 3.99
N ALA A 102 -5.72 -2.61 4.90
CA ALA A 102 -6.38 -3.45 5.89
C ALA A 102 -7.29 -2.63 6.83
N ASN A 103 -7.07 -1.31 6.96
CA ASN A 103 -7.93 -0.42 7.75
C ASN A 103 -9.39 -0.34 7.27
N VAL A 104 -9.72 -0.87 6.10
CA VAL A 104 -11.13 -1.02 5.68
C VAL A 104 -11.91 -1.98 6.57
N PHE A 105 -11.21 -2.71 7.45
CA PHE A 105 -11.77 -3.69 8.39
C PHE A 105 -11.53 -3.33 9.88
N ASP A 106 -11.07 -2.13 10.21
CA ASP A 106 -10.66 -1.78 11.57
C ASP A 106 -11.80 -1.77 12.61
N ALA A 107 -13.06 -1.79 12.15
CA ALA A 107 -14.23 -2.01 13.01
C ALA A 107 -14.46 -3.50 13.34
N TYR A 108 -13.86 -4.44 12.60
CA TYR A 108 -13.97 -5.87 12.87
C TYR A 108 -12.72 -6.36 13.61
N SER A 109 -12.81 -6.45 14.91
CA SER A 109 -11.64 -6.71 15.73
C SER A 109 -11.49 -8.14 16.24
N LYS A 110 -12.48 -9.03 16.05
CA LYS A 110 -12.47 -10.37 16.65
C LYS A 110 -11.73 -11.43 15.83
N PHE A 111 -11.63 -11.25 14.52
CA PHE A 111 -11.03 -12.23 13.59
C PHE A 111 -10.35 -11.51 12.41
N PRO A 112 -9.37 -12.14 11.75
CA PRO A 112 -8.84 -11.62 10.49
C PRO A 112 -9.92 -11.58 9.42
N SER A 113 -9.85 -10.61 8.51
CA SER A 113 -10.81 -10.40 7.42
C SER A 113 -10.29 -10.95 6.09
N TYR A 114 -11.23 -11.35 5.22
CA TYR A 114 -10.97 -11.92 3.90
C TYR A 114 -11.54 -11.04 2.79
N GLU A 115 -11.24 -11.36 1.52
CA GLU A 115 -11.51 -10.47 0.37
C GLU A 115 -12.98 -10.07 0.22
N TYR A 116 -13.92 -10.98 0.53
CA TYR A 116 -15.37 -10.75 0.34
C TYR A 116 -16.11 -10.42 1.63
N ASP A 117 -15.38 -10.22 2.72
CA ASP A 117 -15.99 -9.74 3.94
C ASP A 117 -16.43 -8.28 3.76
N LYS A 118 -17.55 -7.93 4.40
CA LYS A 118 -18.08 -6.56 4.37
C LYS A 118 -17.08 -5.60 4.99
N THR A 119 -16.71 -4.57 4.26
CA THR A 119 -15.84 -3.51 4.78
C THR A 119 -16.58 -2.61 5.75
N LEU A 120 -15.97 -2.31 6.89
CA LEU A 120 -16.43 -1.35 7.88
C LEU A 120 -15.22 -0.78 8.62
N SER A 121 -15.17 0.54 8.77
CA SER A 121 -14.06 1.22 9.43
C SER A 121 -14.54 2.35 10.35
N GLU A 122 -13.93 2.44 11.52
CA GLU A 122 -14.11 3.54 12.46
C GLU A 122 -13.16 4.71 12.15
N SER A 123 -12.02 4.44 11.53
CA SER A 123 -11.04 5.47 11.17
C SER A 123 -11.46 6.28 9.93
N VAL A 124 -11.15 7.58 9.93
CA VAL A 124 -11.39 8.44 8.75
C VAL A 124 -10.64 7.93 7.52
N TYR A 125 -9.43 7.44 7.74
CA TYR A 125 -8.60 6.86 6.67
C TYR A 125 -9.23 5.59 6.06
N GLY A 126 -9.70 4.65 6.89
CA GLY A 126 -10.36 3.45 6.39
C GLY A 126 -11.66 3.75 5.66
N ARG A 127 -12.48 4.72 6.17
CA ARG A 127 -13.71 5.18 5.49
C ARG A 127 -13.39 5.81 4.12
N LEU A 128 -12.30 6.57 3.99
CA LEU A 128 -11.84 7.08 2.69
C LEU A 128 -11.56 5.92 1.72
N LYS A 129 -10.80 4.91 2.18
CA LYS A 129 -10.47 3.75 1.33
C LYS A 129 -11.74 3.01 0.91
N ILE A 130 -12.67 2.77 1.82
CA ILE A 130 -13.97 2.15 1.53
C ILE A 130 -14.76 2.96 0.49
N LYS A 131 -14.78 4.30 0.60
CA LYS A 131 -15.48 5.15 -0.37
C LYS A 131 -14.93 4.97 -1.78
N ILE A 132 -13.61 4.94 -1.94
CA ILE A 132 -12.95 4.74 -3.24
C ILE A 132 -13.19 3.30 -3.74
N GLU A 133 -13.05 2.27 -2.88
CA GLU A 133 -13.36 0.88 -3.26
C GLU A 133 -14.80 0.74 -3.78
N ASN A 134 -15.78 1.37 -3.12
CA ASN A 134 -17.18 1.35 -3.54
C ASN A 134 -17.42 2.01 -4.91
N MET A 135 -16.66 3.05 -5.25
CA MET A 135 -16.71 3.64 -6.59
C MET A 135 -16.16 2.67 -7.63
N MET A 136 -15.01 2.05 -7.35
CA MET A 136 -14.40 1.06 -8.24
C MET A 136 -15.28 -0.17 -8.48
N MET A 137 -15.98 -0.63 -7.45
CA MET A 137 -16.88 -1.79 -7.55
C MET A 137 -18.12 -1.56 -8.43
N ARG A 138 -18.40 -0.31 -8.81
CA ARG A 138 -19.46 0.04 -9.78
C ARG A 138 -19.02 -0.12 -11.24
N LEU A 139 -17.72 -0.21 -11.48
CA LEU A 139 -17.16 -0.45 -12.80
C LEU A 139 -17.18 -1.95 -13.16
N PRO A 140 -17.06 -2.30 -14.45
CA PRO A 140 -16.84 -3.67 -14.87
C PRO A 140 -15.62 -4.28 -14.14
N LYS A 141 -15.74 -5.52 -13.70
CA LYS A 141 -14.71 -6.22 -12.90
C LYS A 141 -13.35 -6.26 -13.58
N GLU A 142 -13.34 -6.24 -14.90
CA GLU A 142 -12.13 -6.29 -15.74
C GLU A 142 -11.34 -4.99 -15.72
N LYS A 143 -11.94 -3.89 -15.25
CA LYS A 143 -11.34 -2.55 -15.24
C LYS A 143 -10.56 -2.24 -13.95
N THR A 144 -10.77 -3.01 -12.87
CA THR A 144 -10.27 -2.61 -11.55
C THR A 144 -9.64 -3.74 -10.74
N ALA A 145 -8.58 -3.40 -10.02
CA ALA A 145 -7.97 -4.22 -9.00
C ALA A 145 -7.83 -3.43 -7.68
N ILE A 146 -8.43 -3.92 -6.62
CA ILE A 146 -8.35 -3.34 -5.26
C ILE A 146 -7.31 -4.14 -4.49
N LEU A 147 -6.22 -3.48 -4.08
CA LEU A 147 -5.09 -4.09 -3.40
C LEU A 147 -5.11 -3.64 -1.94
N ARG A 148 -5.69 -4.46 -1.05
CA ARG A 148 -5.69 -4.18 0.39
C ARG A 148 -4.37 -4.61 0.97
N VAL A 149 -3.60 -3.63 1.43
CA VAL A 149 -2.27 -3.84 1.98
C VAL A 149 -2.29 -3.67 3.50
N PRO A 150 -1.53 -4.50 4.24
CA PRO A 150 -1.34 -4.34 5.69
C PRO A 150 -0.32 -3.22 5.97
N MET A 151 0.26 -3.23 7.18
CA MET A 151 1.40 -2.37 7.49
C MET A 151 2.58 -2.73 6.59
N VAL A 152 3.12 -1.71 5.89
CA VAL A 152 4.27 -1.87 5.00
C VAL A 152 5.51 -1.34 5.69
N PHE A 153 6.52 -2.19 5.80
CA PHE A 153 7.83 -1.87 6.34
C PHE A 153 8.86 -1.81 5.21
N GLY A 154 10.05 -1.35 5.51
CA GLY A 154 11.18 -1.18 4.58
C GLY A 154 12.12 -0.13 5.10
N ASN A 155 13.38 -0.15 4.69
CA ASN A 155 14.43 0.74 5.22
C ASN A 155 14.09 2.22 5.17
N THR A 156 13.37 2.64 4.14
CA THR A 156 12.97 4.04 3.94
C THR A 156 11.52 4.30 4.36
N SER A 157 10.83 3.32 4.94
CA SER A 157 9.44 3.49 5.35
C SER A 157 9.31 4.52 6.48
N PRO A 158 8.22 5.30 6.50
CA PRO A 158 7.99 6.26 7.59
C PRO A 158 8.02 5.60 8.98
N ARG A 159 7.49 4.37 9.11
CA ARG A 159 7.46 3.63 10.38
C ARG A 159 8.86 3.25 10.87
N VAL A 160 9.72 2.75 9.98
CA VAL A 160 11.09 2.37 10.34
C VAL A 160 11.90 3.62 10.69
N LYS A 161 11.72 4.72 9.97
CA LYS A 161 12.34 6.01 10.30
C LYS A 161 11.91 6.53 11.67
N GLU A 162 10.62 6.44 11.98
CA GLU A 162 10.07 6.82 13.28
C GLU A 162 10.66 5.95 14.41
N ILE A 163 10.72 4.64 14.23
CA ILE A 163 11.36 3.73 15.21
C ILE A 163 12.83 4.11 15.42
N LYS A 164 13.61 4.33 14.35
CA LYS A 164 15.02 4.75 14.45
C LYS A 164 15.15 6.06 15.21
N MET A 165 14.36 7.06 14.88
CA MET A 165 14.37 8.36 15.55
C MET A 165 14.11 8.23 17.06
N HIS A 166 13.10 7.45 17.47
CA HIS A 166 12.82 7.20 18.88
C HIS A 166 13.94 6.44 19.59
N LEU A 167 14.58 5.47 18.92
CA LEU A 167 15.73 4.73 19.47
C LEU A 167 16.92 5.67 19.70
N GLU A 168 17.25 6.52 18.73
CA GLU A 168 18.34 7.50 18.80
C GLU A 168 18.09 8.57 19.86
N ALA A 169 16.84 9.01 19.99
CA ALA A 169 16.43 10.02 20.99
C ALA A 169 16.17 9.44 22.38
N HIS A 170 16.29 8.12 22.58
CA HIS A 170 15.89 7.40 23.81
C HIS A 170 14.45 7.68 24.24
N GLU A 171 13.55 7.85 23.26
CA GLU A 171 12.13 8.09 23.46
C GLU A 171 11.32 6.79 23.44
N PRO A 172 10.14 6.76 24.13
CA PRO A 172 9.29 5.58 24.14
C PRO A 172 8.71 5.26 22.77
N ILE A 173 8.78 4.00 22.36
CA ILE A 173 8.13 3.46 21.16
C ILE A 173 6.79 2.84 21.55
N GLU A 174 5.69 3.32 20.97
CA GLU A 174 4.36 2.76 21.24
C GLU A 174 4.21 1.38 20.59
N VAL A 175 3.82 0.41 21.39
CA VAL A 175 3.49 -0.94 20.95
C VAL A 175 2.11 -1.36 21.47
N PHE A 176 1.42 -2.18 20.70
CA PHE A 176 0.06 -2.62 20.99
C PHE A 176 0.05 -4.13 21.21
N PRO A 177 0.16 -4.60 22.48
CA PRO A 177 0.28 -6.03 22.80
C PRO A 177 -0.89 -6.88 22.30
N ASN A 178 -2.10 -6.33 22.34
CA ASN A 178 -3.34 -7.02 21.94
C ASN A 178 -3.68 -6.84 20.45
N LEU A 179 -2.82 -6.17 19.67
CA LEU A 179 -3.05 -5.98 18.23
C LEU A 179 -2.38 -7.08 17.43
N ILE A 180 -3.19 -7.87 16.73
CA ILE A 180 -2.74 -8.93 15.84
C ILE A 180 -2.87 -8.45 14.40
N VAL A 181 -1.78 -8.54 13.65
CA VAL A 181 -1.65 -8.00 12.29
C VAL A 181 -1.06 -9.03 11.33
N ASN A 182 -1.31 -8.86 10.05
CA ASN A 182 -0.39 -9.32 9.03
C ASN A 182 0.45 -8.12 8.54
N VAL A 183 1.59 -8.39 7.93
CA VAL A 183 2.58 -7.37 7.58
C VAL A 183 3.16 -7.62 6.19
N THR A 184 3.83 -6.61 5.63
CA THR A 184 4.63 -6.77 4.42
C THR A 184 5.80 -5.78 4.41
N ASN A 185 6.73 -5.95 3.49
CA ASN A 185 7.72 -4.93 3.14
C ASN A 185 7.51 -4.45 1.71
N ASP A 186 8.21 -3.37 1.36
CA ASP A 186 8.13 -2.75 0.04
C ASP A 186 8.51 -3.72 -1.08
N ASP A 187 9.57 -4.51 -0.95
CA ASP A 187 10.01 -5.44 -2.00
C ASP A 187 9.00 -6.57 -2.23
N ARG A 188 8.51 -7.21 -1.17
CA ARG A 188 7.51 -8.27 -1.32
C ARG A 188 6.21 -7.74 -1.88
N LEU A 189 5.80 -6.56 -1.42
CA LEU A 189 4.62 -5.89 -1.94
C LEU A 189 4.76 -5.60 -3.44
N THR A 190 5.89 -5.05 -3.87
CA THR A 190 6.10 -4.71 -5.29
C THR A 190 6.18 -5.94 -6.18
N GLN A 191 6.80 -7.05 -5.73
CA GLN A 191 6.78 -8.33 -6.43
C GLN A 191 5.36 -8.89 -6.60
N GLN A 192 4.52 -8.78 -5.55
CA GLN A 192 3.12 -9.19 -5.60
C GLN A 192 2.33 -8.34 -6.60
N ILE A 193 2.52 -7.01 -6.58
CA ILE A 193 1.88 -6.08 -7.52
C ILE A 193 2.36 -6.32 -8.95
N HIS A 194 3.67 -6.51 -9.15
CA HIS A 194 4.23 -6.83 -10.46
C HIS A 194 3.57 -8.08 -11.06
N TYR A 195 3.42 -9.14 -10.29
CA TYR A 195 2.72 -10.33 -10.75
C TYR A 195 1.29 -10.04 -11.19
N LEU A 196 0.52 -9.26 -10.41
CA LEU A 196 -0.87 -8.93 -10.73
C LEU A 196 -0.97 -8.11 -12.01
N VAL A 197 -0.12 -7.10 -12.19
CA VAL A 197 -0.07 -6.25 -13.39
C VAL A 197 0.37 -7.07 -14.62
N ASN A 198 1.45 -7.85 -14.49
CA ASN A 198 1.98 -8.65 -15.59
C ASN A 198 1.01 -9.76 -16.06
N ARG A 199 0.18 -10.27 -15.14
CA ARG A 199 -0.86 -11.29 -15.43
C ARG A 199 -2.23 -10.68 -15.67
N ASP A 200 -2.31 -9.36 -15.75
CA ASP A 200 -3.55 -8.62 -16.00
C ASP A 200 -4.70 -9.02 -15.05
N LYS A 201 -4.38 -9.23 -13.77
CA LYS A 201 -5.33 -9.67 -12.75
C LYS A 201 -6.15 -8.51 -12.24
N THR A 202 -7.46 -8.73 -12.12
CA THR A 202 -8.44 -7.76 -11.59
C THR A 202 -9.24 -8.37 -10.44
N GLY A 203 -9.95 -7.54 -9.69
CA GLY A 203 -10.70 -7.95 -8.50
C GLY A 203 -10.09 -7.47 -7.19
N VAL A 204 -10.45 -8.10 -6.07
CA VAL A 204 -9.96 -7.73 -4.74
C VAL A 204 -8.87 -8.69 -4.28
N PHE A 205 -7.72 -8.14 -3.88
CA PHE A 205 -6.57 -8.92 -3.39
C PHE A 205 -6.16 -8.43 -2.02
N HIS A 206 -5.92 -9.37 -1.10
CA HIS A 206 -5.24 -9.12 0.16
C HIS A 206 -3.75 -9.46 -0.02
N LEU A 207 -2.90 -8.45 0.10
CA LEU A 207 -1.45 -8.58 -0.08
C LEU A 207 -0.76 -8.59 1.29
N GLY A 208 0.46 -9.12 1.34
CA GLY A 208 1.26 -9.22 2.55
C GLY A 208 1.49 -10.65 3.02
N SER A 209 1.84 -10.81 4.29
CA SER A 209 2.09 -12.12 4.89
C SER A 209 0.81 -12.96 4.96
N LYS A 210 0.98 -14.27 4.82
CA LYS A 210 -0.12 -15.26 4.92
C LYS A 210 -0.46 -15.67 6.35
N ASP A 211 0.35 -15.25 7.30
CA ASP A 211 0.27 -15.52 8.72
C ASP A 211 0.17 -14.23 9.53
N LEU A 212 -0.03 -14.38 10.81
CA LEU A 212 -0.30 -13.31 11.77
C LEU A 212 0.84 -13.20 12.77
N VAL A 213 1.01 -12.00 13.31
CA VAL A 213 1.95 -11.70 14.38
C VAL A 213 1.36 -10.65 15.31
N GLN A 214 1.71 -10.72 16.60
CA GLN A 214 1.40 -9.64 17.54
C GLN A 214 2.27 -8.42 17.22
N HIS A 215 1.66 -7.23 17.27
CA HIS A 215 2.35 -5.99 16.92
C HIS A 215 3.59 -5.74 17.80
N GLU A 216 3.50 -5.97 19.12
CA GLU A 216 4.64 -5.81 20.03
C GLU A 216 5.78 -6.75 19.66
N GLU A 217 5.49 -8.03 19.39
CA GLU A 217 6.51 -9.02 19.00
C GLU A 217 7.19 -8.62 17.69
N PHE A 218 6.39 -8.21 16.70
CA PHE A 218 6.92 -7.80 15.41
C PHE A 218 7.84 -6.58 15.53
N ILE A 219 7.45 -5.55 16.31
CA ILE A 219 8.29 -4.36 16.53
C ILE A 219 9.59 -4.73 17.27
N LYS A 220 9.53 -5.61 18.27
CA LYS A 220 10.74 -6.10 18.95
C LYS A 220 11.71 -6.79 18.01
N GLU A 221 11.22 -7.65 17.12
CA GLU A 221 12.05 -8.33 16.13
C GLU A 221 12.69 -7.34 15.14
N ILE A 222 11.94 -6.32 14.70
CA ILE A 222 12.49 -5.25 13.87
C ILE A 222 13.62 -4.51 14.59
N ILE A 223 13.40 -4.08 15.84
CA ILE A 223 14.42 -3.36 16.60
C ILE A 223 15.67 -4.22 16.81
N LYS A 224 15.49 -5.51 17.12
CA LYS A 224 16.60 -6.46 17.25
C LYS A 224 17.43 -6.58 15.97
N LYS A 225 16.79 -6.52 14.79
CA LYS A 225 17.50 -6.52 13.49
C LYS A 225 18.20 -5.19 13.18
N MET A 226 17.74 -4.08 13.75
CA MET A 226 18.38 -2.77 13.58
C MET A 226 19.69 -2.62 14.35
N GLY A 227 19.97 -3.50 15.30
CA GLY A 227 21.20 -3.47 16.09
C GLY A 227 20.96 -3.70 17.59
N ASN A 228 21.99 -3.44 18.40
CA ASN A 228 21.94 -3.70 19.83
C ASN A 228 21.33 -2.53 20.63
N PHE A 229 20.06 -2.21 20.34
CA PHE A 229 19.31 -1.16 21.02
C PHE A 229 18.59 -1.71 22.26
N HIS A 230 18.43 -0.84 23.28
CA HIS A 230 17.62 -1.08 24.48
C HIS A 230 16.38 -0.19 24.41
N PRO A 231 15.32 -0.58 23.72
CA PRO A 231 14.15 0.27 23.50
C PRO A 231 13.35 0.46 24.77
N ILE A 232 12.85 1.65 24.96
CA ILE A 232 11.78 1.93 25.93
C ILE A 232 10.46 1.65 25.22
N LEU A 233 9.75 0.57 25.61
CA LEU A 233 8.47 0.22 25.01
C LEU A 233 7.31 0.77 25.85
N LYS A 234 6.50 1.63 25.25
CA LYS A 234 5.25 2.11 25.81
C LYS A 234 4.11 1.21 25.33
N ARG A 235 3.63 0.31 26.22
CA ARG A 235 2.51 -0.58 25.91
C ARG A 235 1.18 0.17 25.96
N VAL A 236 0.45 0.16 24.86
CA VAL A 236 -0.87 0.79 24.73
C VAL A 236 -1.91 -0.32 24.56
N PHE A 237 -2.87 -0.38 25.49
CA PHE A 237 -3.98 -1.30 25.45
C PHE A 237 -5.25 -0.51 25.09
N THR A 238 -5.87 -0.83 23.97
CA THR A 238 -7.14 -0.22 23.55
C THR A 238 -8.34 -1.02 24.07
N THR A 239 -8.14 -2.30 24.31
CA THR A 239 -9.13 -3.24 24.87
C THR A 239 -8.40 -4.29 25.72
N ASN A 240 -9.14 -5.07 26.51
CA ASN A 240 -8.59 -6.23 27.23
C ASN A 240 -8.53 -7.51 26.40
N GLU A 241 -9.09 -7.49 25.19
CA GLU A 241 -9.13 -8.63 24.27
C GLU A 241 -8.21 -8.39 23.07
N ASP A 242 -7.82 -9.47 22.42
CA ASP A 242 -7.08 -9.41 21.16
C ASP A 242 -7.89 -8.75 20.05
N ARG A 243 -7.25 -7.85 19.32
CA ARG A 243 -7.82 -7.16 18.17
C ARG A 243 -7.08 -7.55 16.90
N TYR A 244 -7.82 -7.89 15.88
CA TYR A 244 -7.26 -8.22 14.57
C TYR A 244 -7.38 -7.03 13.62
N LEU A 245 -6.26 -6.53 13.14
CA LEU A 245 -6.19 -5.63 11.98
C LEU A 245 -5.41 -6.35 10.89
N ALA A 246 -6.04 -7.37 10.33
CA ALA A 246 -5.39 -8.29 9.41
C ALA A 246 -6.30 -8.62 8.23
N ALA A 247 -5.77 -8.47 7.02
CA ALA A 247 -6.43 -8.82 5.77
C ALA A 247 -5.69 -9.99 5.13
N LEU A 248 -6.20 -11.21 5.34
CA LEU A 248 -5.58 -12.45 4.86
C LEU A 248 -6.15 -12.91 3.51
N PRO A 249 -5.32 -13.44 2.60
CA PRO A 249 -5.78 -13.96 1.33
C PRO A 249 -6.47 -15.34 1.48
N LYS A 250 -7.72 -15.45 1.07
CA LYS A 250 -8.51 -16.70 1.09
C LYS A 250 -8.90 -17.16 -0.30
N HIS A 251 -9.44 -16.26 -1.11
CA HIS A 251 -10.02 -16.56 -2.43
C HIS A 251 -9.03 -16.22 -3.55
N ASN A 252 -8.50 -15.01 -3.57
CA ASN A 252 -7.60 -14.53 -4.62
C ASN A 252 -6.12 -14.71 -4.21
N LYS A 253 -5.73 -15.96 -3.98
CA LYS A 253 -4.38 -16.32 -3.55
C LYS A 253 -3.36 -16.14 -4.67
N LEU A 254 -2.26 -15.51 -4.34
CA LEU A 254 -1.07 -15.43 -5.19
C LEU A 254 -0.39 -16.81 -5.35
N PRO A 255 0.48 -17.00 -6.35
CA PRO A 255 1.33 -18.19 -6.48
C PRO A 255 2.14 -18.47 -5.22
N LYS A 256 2.50 -19.73 -5.00
CA LYS A 256 3.19 -20.18 -3.77
C LYS A 256 4.46 -19.39 -3.46
N ASN A 257 5.27 -19.07 -4.47
CA ASN A 257 6.52 -18.31 -4.36
C ASN A 257 6.34 -16.83 -3.99
N LEU A 258 5.11 -16.30 -4.10
CA LEU A 258 4.77 -14.92 -3.69
C LEU A 258 4.00 -14.87 -2.36
N ARG A 259 3.75 -16.03 -1.72
CA ARG A 259 3.10 -16.11 -0.40
C ARG A 259 4.16 -16.17 0.68
N VAL A 260 4.40 -15.07 1.35
CA VAL A 260 5.43 -14.93 2.38
C VAL A 260 4.89 -15.08 3.79
N LYS A 261 5.72 -15.48 4.73
CA LYS A 261 5.48 -15.41 6.17
C LYS A 261 6.05 -14.10 6.72
N TYR A 262 5.52 -13.63 7.87
CA TYR A 262 6.02 -12.41 8.50
C TYR A 262 7.52 -12.52 8.87
N GLN A 263 8.00 -13.72 9.23
CA GLN A 263 9.41 -13.95 9.53
C GLN A 263 10.32 -13.69 8.32
N GLU A 264 9.90 -14.10 7.11
CA GLU A 264 10.64 -13.84 5.89
C GLU A 264 10.73 -12.33 5.57
N ILE A 265 9.74 -11.55 6.03
CA ILE A 265 9.72 -10.09 5.87
C ILE A 265 10.77 -9.44 6.77
N ILE A 266 10.92 -9.94 8.02
CA ILE A 266 11.94 -9.47 8.97
C ILE A 266 13.35 -9.83 8.48
N ASP A 267 13.54 -11.03 7.94
CA ASP A 267 14.85 -11.54 7.58
C ASP A 267 15.49 -10.86 6.37
N HIS A 268 14.67 -10.32 5.45
CA HIS A 268 15.16 -9.83 4.17
C HIS A 268 15.45 -8.32 4.10
N HIS A 269 15.04 -7.47 5.07
CA HIS A 269 15.01 -6.03 4.78
C HIS A 269 15.19 -5.07 5.94
N ILE A 270 15.94 -5.46 6.97
CA ILE A 270 16.43 -4.48 7.93
C ILE A 270 17.95 -4.54 7.87
N PRO A 271 18.66 -3.46 7.46
CA PRO A 271 20.12 -3.49 7.43
C PRO A 271 20.61 -3.81 8.84
N VAL A 272 21.46 -4.80 8.93
CA VAL A 272 22.41 -4.94 10.01
C VAL A 272 23.52 -3.95 9.64
N ASP A 273 23.57 -2.79 10.32
CA ASP A 273 24.74 -1.91 10.25
C ASP A 273 25.93 -2.57 10.90
#